data_f53f90496037a20bcd37f676696f6809
#
_entry.id   f53f90496037a20bcd37f676696f6809
#
_cell.length_a   1.000
_cell.length_b   1.000
_cell.length_c   1.000
_cell.angle_alpha   90.00
_cell.angle_beta   90.00
_cell.angle_gamma   90.00
#
_symmetry.space_group_name_H-M   'P 1'
#
loop_
_entity.id
_entity.type
_entity.pdbx_description
1 polymer ?
#
loop_
_entity_poly.entity_id
_entity_poly.type
_entity_poly.pdbx_seq_one_letter_code
_entity_poly.pdbx_strand_id
1 'polypeptide(L)' 'MTFWHVGTKFFDSGKVKVNLAPIEADRKPENHMSENKTCDEYHDYFDTYEEAAAYAADARKA' A
#
# COMPACT_ATOMS: atom_id res chain seq x y z
N MET A 1 -18.74 0.10 0.94
CA MET A 1 -17.93 0.34 2.15
C MET A 1 -16.58 0.93 1.77
N THR A 2 -16.07 1.80 2.59
CA THR A 2 -14.78 2.43 2.31
C THR A 2 -13.67 1.66 3.00
N PHE A 3 -12.65 1.33 2.23
CA PHE A 3 -11.41 0.73 2.74
C PHE A 3 -10.26 1.64 2.35
N TRP A 4 -9.10 1.43 2.95
CA TRP A 4 -7.93 2.27 2.72
C TRP A 4 -6.82 1.45 2.08
N HIS A 5 -6.38 1.89 0.92
CA HIS A 5 -5.35 1.21 0.14
C HIS A 5 -4.01 1.88 0.38
N VAL A 6 -3.00 1.07 0.71
CA VAL A 6 -1.62 1.52 0.78
C VAL A 6 -0.84 0.81 -0.32
N GLY A 7 -0.34 1.58 -1.27
CA GLY A 7 0.52 1.07 -2.32
C GLY A 7 1.96 1.42 -2.01
N THR A 8 2.82 0.41 -1.93
CA THR A 8 4.25 0.60 -1.64
C THR A 8 5.06 0.09 -2.81
N LYS A 9 5.96 0.92 -3.33
CA LYS A 9 6.87 0.54 -4.42
C LYS A 9 8.30 0.59 -3.92
N PHE A 10 9.01 -0.52 -4.06
CA PHE A 10 10.44 -0.61 -3.76
C PHE A 10 11.19 -0.70 -5.08
N PHE A 11 11.94 0.35 -5.40
CA PHE A 11 12.69 0.41 -6.64
C PHE A 11 14.08 -0.21 -6.50
N ASP A 12 14.61 -0.75 -7.59
CA ASP A 12 15.96 -1.32 -7.63
C ASP A 12 17.03 -0.31 -7.20
N SER A 13 16.76 0.98 -7.42
CA SER A 13 17.66 2.07 -7.02
C SER A 13 17.69 2.31 -5.51
N GLY A 14 16.85 1.63 -4.74
CA GLY A 14 16.72 1.82 -3.30
C GLY A 14 15.66 2.82 -2.88
N LYS A 15 14.99 3.45 -3.84
CA LYS A 15 13.90 4.38 -3.53
C LYS A 15 12.64 3.63 -3.12
N VAL A 16 11.87 4.23 -2.23
CA VAL A 16 10.58 3.71 -1.78
C VAL A 16 9.54 4.79 -2.00
N LYS A 17 8.41 4.43 -2.63
CA LYS A 17 7.25 5.31 -2.77
C LYS A 17 6.07 4.69 -2.08
N VAL A 18 5.33 5.50 -1.32
CA VAL A 18 4.15 5.05 -0.59
C VAL A 18 2.98 5.96 -0.92
N ASN A 19 1.86 5.36 -1.32
CA ASN A 19 0.60 6.05 -1.58
C ASN A 19 -0.48 5.50 -0.67
N LEU A 20 -1.34 6.37 -0.17
CA LEU A 20 -2.49 6.00 0.65
C LEU A 20 -3.72 6.67 0.06
N ALA A 21 -4.77 5.90 -0.21
CA ALA A 21 -6.00 6.42 -0.80
C ALA A 21 -7.20 5.58 -0.38
N PRO A 22 -8.39 6.20 -0.27
CA PRO A 22 -9.61 5.45 0.00
C PRO A 22 -10.08 4.72 -1.27
N ILE A 23 -10.70 3.56 -1.07
CA ILE A 23 -11.37 2.85 -2.14
C ILE A 23 -12.76 2.42 -1.68
N GLU A 24 -13.68 2.27 -2.63
CA GLU A 24 -15.01 1.75 -2.37
C GLU A 24 -15.10 0.31 -2.88
N ALA A 25 -15.57 -0.60 -2.01
CA ALA A 25 -15.74 -1.99 -2.37
C ALA A 25 -16.78 -2.62 -1.43
N ASP A 26 -17.39 -3.72 -1.88
CA ASP A 26 -18.37 -4.45 -1.07
C ASP A 26 -17.68 -5.18 0.09
N ARG A 27 -16.44 -5.59 -0.11
CA ARG A 27 -15.63 -6.25 0.91
C ARG A 27 -14.18 -5.82 0.74
N LYS A 28 -13.40 -5.98 1.79
CA LYS A 28 -11.98 -5.61 1.76
C LYS A 28 -11.23 -6.50 0.77
N PRO A 29 -10.55 -5.90 -0.23
CA PRO A 29 -9.73 -6.67 -1.16
C PRO A 29 -8.57 -7.37 -0.44
N GLU A 30 -8.10 -8.45 -1.01
CA GLU A 30 -6.94 -9.17 -0.46
C GLU A 30 -5.66 -8.41 -0.75
N ASN A 31 -4.75 -8.44 0.21
CA ASN A 31 -3.42 -7.89 0.01
C ASN A 31 -2.70 -8.70 -1.06
N HIS A 32 -1.97 -8.02 -1.93
CA HIS A 32 -1.26 -8.70 -3.01
C HIS A 32 -0.01 -7.92 -3.38
N MET A 33 0.87 -8.56 -4.15
CA MET A 33 2.06 -7.91 -4.66
C MET A 33 2.21 -8.17 -6.15
N SER A 34 2.91 -7.27 -6.81
CA SER A 34 3.28 -7.40 -8.22
C SER A 34 4.76 -7.09 -8.39
N GLU A 35 5.42 -7.85 -9.25
CA GLU A 35 6.81 -7.60 -9.59
C GLU A 35 6.89 -6.96 -10.97
N ASN A 36 7.65 -5.88 -11.06
CA ASN A 36 7.92 -5.18 -12.32
C ASN A 36 9.43 -5.18 -12.57
N LYS A 37 9.85 -4.76 -13.76
CA LYS A 37 11.26 -4.78 -14.13
C LYS A 37 12.15 -3.91 -13.24
N THR A 38 11.60 -2.80 -12.72
CA THR A 38 12.36 -1.80 -11.96
C THR A 38 11.91 -1.66 -10.52
N CYS A 39 10.82 -2.29 -10.13
CA CYS A 39 10.31 -2.18 -8.77
C CYS A 39 9.41 -3.34 -8.40
N ASP A 40 9.26 -3.54 -7.09
CA ASP A 40 8.25 -4.43 -6.52
C ASP A 40 7.14 -3.57 -5.95
N GLU A 41 5.89 -3.94 -6.22
CA GLU A 41 4.72 -3.23 -5.73
C GLU A 41 3.95 -4.08 -4.74
N TYR A 42 3.63 -3.50 -3.59
CA TYR A 42 2.83 -4.15 -2.56
C TYR A 42 1.53 -3.36 -2.40
N HIS A 43 0.41 -4.09 -2.40
CA HIS A 43 -0.91 -3.50 -2.23
C HIS A 43 -1.54 -4.06 -0.97
N ASP A 44 -1.72 -3.20 0.02
CA ASP A 44 -2.30 -3.56 1.31
C ASP A 44 -3.59 -2.79 1.52
N TYR A 45 -4.57 -3.44 2.16
CA TYR A 45 -5.88 -2.84 2.37
C TYR A 45 -6.24 -2.90 3.86
N PHE A 46 -6.83 -1.83 4.35
CA PHE A 46 -7.14 -1.67 5.77
C PHE A 46 -8.57 -1.19 5.95
N ASP A 47 -9.15 -1.54 7.09
CA ASP A 47 -10.52 -1.14 7.42
C ASP A 47 -10.60 0.32 7.85
N THR A 48 -9.54 0.86 8.46
CA THR A 48 -9.53 2.23 8.97
C THR A 48 -8.36 3.03 8.42
N TYR A 49 -8.55 4.35 8.37
CA TYR A 49 -7.48 5.27 7.98
C TYR A 49 -6.28 5.18 8.92
N GLU A 50 -6.54 5.08 10.23
CA GLU A 50 -5.47 5.04 11.24
C GLU A 50 -4.54 3.85 11.02
N GLU A 51 -5.09 2.68 10.73
CA GLU A 51 -4.29 1.49 10.45
C GLU A 51 -3.45 1.68 9.17
N ALA A 52 -4.08 2.21 8.13
CA ALA A 52 -3.39 2.45 6.86
C ALA A 52 -2.29 3.50 7.03
N ALA A 53 -2.55 4.58 7.75
CA ALA A 53 -1.59 5.64 7.98
C ALA A 53 -0.38 5.14 8.78
N ALA A 54 -0.62 4.31 9.80
CA ALA A 54 0.47 3.71 10.58
C ALA A 54 1.35 2.82 9.71
N TYR A 55 0.72 1.98 8.89
CA TYR A 55 1.45 1.12 7.97
C TYR A 55 2.27 1.94 6.96
N ALA A 56 1.66 2.97 6.37
CA ALA A 56 2.32 3.83 5.41
C ALA A 56 3.52 4.56 6.03
N ALA A 57 3.39 5.03 7.27
CA ALA A 57 4.48 5.69 7.97
C ALA A 57 5.66 4.74 8.19
N ASP A 58 5.38 3.48 8.57
CA ASP A 58 6.43 2.47 8.76
C ASP A 58 7.10 2.13 7.43
N ALA A 59 6.34 2.02 6.35
CA ALA A 59 6.88 1.75 5.03
C ALA A 59 7.81 2.85 4.54
N ARG A 60 7.50 4.11 4.86
CA ARG A 60 8.34 5.26 4.47
C ARG A 60 9.67 5.30 5.20
N LYS A 61 9.78 4.64 6.34
CA LYS A 61 11.03 4.57 7.11
C LYS A 61 11.98 3.50 6.59
N ALA A 62 11.48 2.60 5.77
CA ALA A 62 12.28 1.50 5.25
C ALA A 62 13.32 1.95 4.21
#